data_a41f8c925539404d95909c1a244b3a73
#
_entry.id   a41f8c925539404d95909c1a244b3a73
#
_cell.length_a   1.000
_cell.length_b   1.000
_cell.length_c   1.000
_cell.angle_alpha   90.00
_cell.angle_beta   90.00
_cell.angle_gamma   90.00
#
_symmetry.space_group_name_H-M   'P 1'
#
loop_
_entity.id
_entity.type
_entity.pdbx_description
1 polymer ?
#
loop_
_entity_poly.entity_id
_entity_poly.type
_entity_poly.pdbx_seq_one_letter_code
_entity_poly.pdbx_strand_id
1 'polypeptide(L)'
;IGSQVSADHHEAMKPSVPPLDVVALSLPDIVHGLESHRFSSQDLTRAYLNRIDALNRSGPALNAVISVNSSAMTLANKSDLRRAQGTPNSPLDGVPVLLKDNIESKDALATTAGSTALIGNMTRRDSPLVASLRDSGAIVLGKANLSQWANFRSSHSVSGWSSVGGLVKNPHVLDRQAC
;
A
#
# COMPACT_ATOMS: atom_id res chain seq x y z
N ILE A 1 -43.86 -25.48 -37.28
CA ILE A 1 -43.48 -25.93 -35.92
C ILE A 1 -41.97 -26.07 -35.93
N GLY A 2 -41.27 -25.03 -35.51
CA GLY A 2 -39.81 -25.03 -35.43
C GLY A 2 -39.40 -24.76 -33.98
N SER A 3 -38.88 -25.80 -33.33
CA SER A 3 -38.29 -25.67 -31.96
C SER A 3 -36.93 -25.05 -32.05
N GLN A 4 -36.75 -23.86 -31.43
CA GLN A 4 -35.45 -23.30 -31.15
C GLN A 4 -34.88 -23.96 -29.89
N VAL A 5 -33.73 -24.62 -30.06
CA VAL A 5 -32.92 -25.13 -28.95
C VAL A 5 -32.02 -23.97 -28.49
N SER A 6 -32.28 -23.50 -27.27
CA SER A 6 -31.46 -22.52 -26.61
C SER A 6 -30.16 -23.20 -26.17
N ALA A 7 -29.04 -22.78 -26.69
CA ALA A 7 -27.72 -23.24 -26.23
C ALA A 7 -27.34 -22.47 -24.96
N ASP A 8 -27.45 -23.13 -23.81
CA ASP A 8 -26.90 -22.66 -22.54
C ASP A 8 -25.36 -22.65 -22.64
N HIS A 9 -24.79 -21.46 -22.80
CA HIS A 9 -23.35 -21.27 -22.61
C HIS A 9 -23.04 -21.33 -21.12
N HIS A 10 -22.71 -22.51 -20.64
CA HIS A 10 -22.01 -22.65 -19.36
C HIS A 10 -20.60 -22.08 -19.53
N GLU A 11 -20.42 -20.80 -19.17
CA GLU A 11 -19.12 -20.20 -19.02
C GLU A 11 -18.43 -20.88 -17.83
N ALA A 12 -17.49 -21.76 -18.13
CA ALA A 12 -16.70 -22.46 -17.12
C ALA A 12 -15.97 -21.41 -16.25
N MET A 13 -16.40 -21.25 -14.99
CA MET A 13 -15.71 -20.43 -13.99
C MET A 13 -14.26 -20.89 -13.94
N LYS A 14 -13.32 -20.02 -14.37
CA LYS A 14 -11.89 -20.22 -14.15
C LYS A 14 -11.66 -20.39 -12.65
N PRO A 15 -10.88 -21.40 -12.22
CA PRO A 15 -10.58 -21.58 -10.81
C PRO A 15 -9.98 -20.28 -10.29
N SER A 16 -10.59 -19.67 -9.29
CA SER A 16 -10.08 -18.48 -8.62
C SER A 16 -8.80 -18.88 -7.90
N VAL A 17 -7.66 -18.35 -8.37
CA VAL A 17 -6.40 -18.49 -7.64
C VAL A 17 -6.63 -17.88 -6.25
N PRO A 18 -6.31 -18.60 -5.15
CA PRO A 18 -6.47 -18.05 -3.82
C PRO A 18 -5.70 -16.74 -3.68
N PRO A 19 -6.25 -15.75 -2.97
CA PRO A 19 -5.58 -14.48 -2.79
C PRO A 19 -4.21 -14.68 -2.12
N LEU A 20 -3.21 -13.92 -2.57
CA LEU A 20 -1.85 -13.98 -2.03
C LEU A 20 -1.86 -13.61 -0.54
N ASP A 21 -1.45 -14.55 0.31
CA ASP A 21 -1.23 -14.27 1.73
C ASP A 21 0.09 -13.51 1.91
N VAL A 22 -0.02 -12.22 2.23
CA VAL A 22 1.12 -11.32 2.44
C VAL A 22 1.51 -11.16 3.91
N VAL A 23 0.80 -11.83 4.83
CA VAL A 23 0.99 -11.62 6.28
C VAL A 23 2.32 -12.18 6.76
N ALA A 24 2.70 -13.33 6.23
CA ALA A 24 3.91 -14.05 6.64
C ALA A 24 5.13 -13.74 5.75
N LEU A 25 4.98 -12.93 4.71
CA LEU A 25 6.08 -12.64 3.78
C LEU A 25 7.09 -11.66 4.39
N SER A 26 8.33 -12.10 4.52
CA SER A 26 9.46 -11.21 4.77
C SER A 26 9.88 -10.48 3.48
N LEU A 27 10.71 -9.42 3.60
CA LEU A 27 11.25 -8.76 2.41
C LEU A 27 12.05 -9.71 1.49
N PRO A 28 12.92 -10.61 2.00
CA PRO A 28 13.54 -11.63 1.16
C PRO A 28 12.53 -12.53 0.43
N ASP A 29 11.44 -12.96 1.11
CA ASP A 29 10.40 -13.77 0.47
C ASP A 29 9.70 -13.02 -0.66
N ILE A 30 9.46 -11.72 -0.48
CA ILE A 30 8.87 -10.85 -1.50
C ILE A 30 9.80 -10.73 -2.71
N VAL A 31 11.08 -10.42 -2.49
CA VAL A 31 12.08 -10.28 -3.56
C VAL A 31 12.19 -11.60 -4.33
N HIS A 32 12.38 -12.71 -3.62
CA HIS A 32 12.47 -14.04 -4.25
C HIS A 32 11.17 -14.42 -5.00
N GLY A 33 10.00 -14.07 -4.44
CA GLY A 33 8.71 -14.32 -5.08
C GLY A 33 8.53 -13.57 -6.40
N LEU A 34 9.00 -12.32 -6.46
CA LEU A 34 9.00 -11.50 -7.68
C LEU A 34 10.02 -12.01 -8.70
N GLU A 35 11.22 -12.39 -8.28
CA GLU A 35 12.29 -12.92 -9.14
C GLU A 35 11.92 -14.29 -9.74
N SER A 36 11.31 -15.15 -8.95
CA SER A 36 10.87 -16.50 -9.39
C SER A 36 9.51 -16.51 -10.07
N HIS A 37 8.89 -15.33 -10.28
CA HIS A 37 7.55 -15.20 -10.86
C HIS A 37 6.46 -15.98 -10.11
N ARG A 38 6.64 -16.25 -8.81
CA ARG A 38 5.61 -16.89 -7.97
C ARG A 38 4.37 -16.01 -7.83
N PHE A 39 4.55 -14.71 -7.87
CA PHE A 39 3.51 -13.68 -7.97
C PHE A 39 4.07 -12.44 -8.69
N SER A 40 3.20 -11.63 -9.24
CA SER A 40 3.55 -10.36 -9.87
C SER A 40 3.57 -9.21 -8.86
N SER A 41 4.17 -8.07 -9.25
CA SER A 41 4.08 -6.83 -8.47
C SER A 41 2.62 -6.36 -8.35
N GLN A 42 1.80 -6.59 -9.38
CA GLN A 42 0.37 -6.28 -9.33
C GLN A 42 -0.36 -7.15 -8.31
N ASP A 43 -0.08 -8.46 -8.24
CA ASP A 43 -0.70 -9.35 -7.26
C ASP A 43 -0.35 -8.92 -5.85
N LEU A 44 0.93 -8.64 -5.61
CA LEU A 44 1.44 -8.17 -4.32
C LEU A 44 0.81 -6.83 -3.92
N THR A 45 0.80 -5.85 -4.82
CA THR A 45 0.23 -4.52 -4.57
C THR A 45 -1.27 -4.62 -4.29
N ARG A 46 -2.00 -5.41 -5.06
CA ARG A 46 -3.43 -5.66 -4.86
C ARG A 46 -3.71 -6.32 -3.51
N ALA A 47 -2.91 -7.31 -3.12
CA ALA A 47 -3.08 -7.98 -1.83
C ALA A 47 -2.92 -7.01 -0.65
N TYR A 48 -1.92 -6.12 -0.69
CA TYR A 48 -1.76 -5.09 0.33
C TYR A 48 -2.86 -4.03 0.31
N LEU A 49 -3.33 -3.58 -0.87
CA LEU A 49 -4.45 -2.64 -0.99
C LEU A 49 -5.75 -3.23 -0.42
N ASN A 50 -6.07 -4.49 -0.75
CA ASN A 50 -7.23 -5.20 -0.21
C ASN A 50 -7.14 -5.31 1.32
N ARG A 51 -5.94 -5.55 1.85
CA ARG A 51 -5.70 -5.62 3.29
C ARG A 51 -5.88 -4.26 3.97
N ILE A 52 -5.42 -3.17 3.35
CA ILE A 52 -5.66 -1.79 3.83
C ILE A 52 -7.17 -1.52 3.85
N ASP A 53 -7.88 -1.84 2.79
CA ASP A 53 -9.34 -1.64 2.70
C ASP A 53 -10.09 -2.40 3.80
N ALA A 54 -9.75 -3.66 4.01
CA ALA A 54 -10.41 -4.51 5.01
C ALA A 54 -10.12 -4.13 6.46
N LEU A 55 -8.94 -3.56 6.77
CA LEU A 55 -8.47 -3.41 8.14
C LEU A 55 -8.31 -1.96 8.60
N ASN A 56 -8.13 -1.02 7.68
CA ASN A 56 -7.71 0.35 8.03
C ASN A 56 -8.85 1.24 8.50
N ARG A 57 -9.94 1.34 7.71
CA ARG A 57 -11.14 2.12 8.04
C ARG A 57 -12.36 1.25 8.26
N SER A 58 -12.29 0.00 7.82
CA SER A 58 -13.30 -1.05 8.00
C SER A 58 -12.80 -2.07 9.00
N GLY A 59 -13.63 -3.06 9.35
CA GLY A 59 -13.29 -4.13 10.28
C GLY A 59 -12.76 -3.59 11.61
N PRO A 60 -11.51 -3.88 12.00
CA PRO A 60 -10.92 -3.41 13.25
C PRO A 60 -10.68 -1.89 13.27
N ALA A 61 -10.75 -1.22 12.12
CA ALA A 61 -10.51 0.21 11.94
C ALA A 61 -9.18 0.66 12.59
N LEU A 62 -8.07 0.09 12.09
CA LEU A 62 -6.73 0.30 12.67
C LEU A 62 -6.23 1.74 12.53
N ASN A 63 -6.73 2.51 11.56
CA ASN A 63 -6.30 3.88 11.27
C ASN A 63 -4.77 4.02 11.00
N ALA A 64 -4.16 2.96 10.48
CA ALA A 64 -2.71 2.90 10.26
C ALA A 64 -2.25 3.61 8.97
N VAL A 65 -3.16 3.79 8.00
CA VAL A 65 -2.88 4.42 6.70
C VAL A 65 -3.76 5.65 6.53
N ILE A 66 -3.14 6.81 6.27
CA ILE A 66 -3.85 8.08 6.05
C ILE A 66 -4.37 8.17 4.62
N SER A 67 -3.51 7.86 3.64
CA SER A 67 -3.84 7.95 2.22
C SER A 67 -3.16 6.86 1.41
N VAL A 68 -3.81 6.45 0.33
CA VAL A 68 -3.35 5.42 -0.61
C VAL A 68 -3.01 6.09 -1.95
N ASN A 69 -1.93 5.66 -2.57
CA ASN A 69 -1.50 6.14 -3.88
C ASN A 69 -2.36 5.54 -4.99
N SER A 70 -3.16 6.35 -5.65
CA SER A 70 -4.01 5.93 -6.76
C SER A 70 -3.23 5.38 -7.96
N SER A 71 -1.94 5.73 -8.09
CA SER A 71 -1.07 5.23 -9.15
C SER A 71 -0.37 3.91 -8.82
N ALA A 72 -0.53 3.37 -7.61
CA ALA A 72 0.22 2.18 -7.16
C ALA A 72 0.08 0.99 -8.12
N MET A 73 -1.14 0.67 -8.57
CA MET A 73 -1.38 -0.43 -9.52
C MET A 73 -0.75 -0.19 -10.89
N THR A 74 -0.76 1.06 -11.37
CA THR A 74 -0.11 1.42 -12.64
C THR A 74 1.42 1.27 -12.54
N LEU A 75 2.00 1.64 -11.40
CA LEU A 75 3.43 1.48 -11.13
C LEU A 75 3.80 -0.01 -11.01
N ALA A 76 2.95 -0.81 -10.38
CA ALA A 76 3.12 -2.26 -10.29
C ALA A 76 3.15 -2.92 -11.68
N ASN A 77 2.19 -2.56 -12.55
CA ASN A 77 2.19 -3.04 -13.93
C ASN A 77 3.48 -2.67 -14.68
N LYS A 78 3.99 -1.45 -14.52
CA LYS A 78 5.27 -1.06 -15.12
C LYS A 78 6.45 -1.89 -14.63
N SER A 79 6.47 -2.26 -13.35
CA SER A 79 7.46 -3.16 -12.79
C SER A 79 7.37 -4.56 -13.42
N ASP A 80 6.15 -5.12 -13.51
CA ASP A 80 5.94 -6.43 -14.13
C ASP A 80 6.43 -6.45 -15.58
N LEU A 81 6.19 -5.37 -16.34
CA LEU A 81 6.70 -5.25 -17.70
C LEU A 81 8.22 -5.24 -17.75
N ARG A 82 8.91 -4.51 -16.86
CA ARG A 82 10.38 -4.53 -16.80
C ARG A 82 10.91 -5.92 -16.44
N ARG A 83 10.30 -6.60 -15.49
CA ARG A 83 10.67 -7.98 -15.12
C ARG A 83 10.49 -8.95 -16.27
N ALA A 84 9.38 -8.86 -17.00
CA ALA A 84 9.14 -9.67 -18.19
C ALA A 84 10.18 -9.43 -19.30
N GLN A 85 10.75 -8.23 -19.38
CA GLN A 85 11.84 -7.87 -20.29
C GLN A 85 13.24 -8.21 -19.77
N GLY A 86 13.36 -8.75 -18.55
CA GLY A 86 14.64 -9.04 -17.91
C GLY A 86 15.42 -7.80 -17.47
N THR A 87 14.75 -6.65 -17.30
CA THR A 87 15.36 -5.35 -16.98
C THR A 87 14.77 -4.72 -15.71
N PRO A 88 14.64 -5.45 -14.57
CA PRO A 88 14.22 -4.82 -13.33
C PRO A 88 15.27 -3.79 -12.85
N ASN A 89 14.82 -2.68 -12.25
CA ASN A 89 15.73 -1.64 -11.77
C ASN A 89 16.67 -2.15 -10.66
N SER A 90 16.15 -3.01 -9.79
CA SER A 90 16.88 -3.63 -8.68
C SER A 90 16.06 -4.82 -8.14
N PRO A 91 16.56 -5.57 -7.13
CA PRO A 91 15.74 -6.56 -6.42
C PRO A 91 14.46 -5.98 -5.80
N LEU A 92 14.44 -4.66 -5.47
CA LEU A 92 13.27 -3.98 -4.91
C LEU A 92 12.26 -3.50 -5.98
N ASP A 93 12.53 -3.72 -7.26
CA ASP A 93 11.60 -3.31 -8.31
C ASP A 93 10.24 -4.01 -8.14
N GLY A 94 9.19 -3.21 -7.97
CA GLY A 94 7.83 -3.69 -7.76
C GLY A 94 7.47 -4.01 -6.31
N VAL A 95 8.35 -3.75 -5.35
CA VAL A 95 8.06 -3.91 -3.91
C VAL A 95 7.26 -2.70 -3.41
N PRO A 96 6.04 -2.90 -2.86
CA PRO A 96 5.26 -1.83 -2.27
C PRO A 96 5.83 -1.37 -0.93
N VAL A 97 5.88 -0.05 -0.71
CA VAL A 97 6.33 0.55 0.55
C VAL A 97 5.34 1.62 1.02
N LEU A 98 5.10 1.68 2.32
CA LEU A 98 4.38 2.78 2.96
C LEU A 98 5.40 3.81 3.49
N LEU A 99 5.13 5.09 3.23
CA LEU A 99 5.92 6.18 3.77
C LEU A 99 5.21 6.76 5.00
N LYS A 100 5.95 7.05 6.06
CA LYS A 100 5.40 7.82 7.17
C LYS A 100 4.95 9.20 6.66
N ASP A 101 3.83 9.73 7.15
CA ASP A 101 3.20 10.93 6.58
C ASP A 101 3.96 12.25 6.83
N ASN A 102 5.15 12.20 7.39
CA ASN A 102 6.11 13.31 7.45
C ASN A 102 7.25 13.20 6.42
N ILE A 103 7.23 12.17 5.55
CA ILE A 103 8.25 11.97 4.51
C ILE A 103 7.70 12.47 3.17
N GLU A 104 8.40 13.40 2.55
CA GLU A 104 8.00 14.01 1.28
C GLU A 104 8.04 13.01 0.12
N SER A 105 7.04 13.09 -0.74
CA SER A 105 6.91 12.30 -1.97
C SER A 105 6.31 13.18 -3.07
N LYS A 106 6.78 13.02 -4.29
CA LYS A 106 6.23 13.71 -5.47
C LYS A 106 4.91 13.12 -5.98
N ASP A 107 4.47 12.01 -5.39
CA ASP A 107 3.18 11.41 -5.73
C ASP A 107 2.03 12.38 -5.39
N ALA A 108 0.83 12.11 -5.93
CA ALA A 108 -0.38 12.88 -5.61
C ALA A 108 -0.89 12.56 -4.20
N LEU A 109 -0.01 12.68 -3.21
CA LEU A 109 -0.23 12.42 -1.79
C LEU A 109 0.24 13.61 -0.98
N ALA A 110 -0.61 14.13 -0.10
CA ALA A 110 -0.19 15.17 0.83
C ALA A 110 0.83 14.63 1.84
N THR A 111 1.72 15.49 2.31
CA THR A 111 2.62 15.24 3.43
C THR A 111 2.19 16.12 4.58
N THR A 112 1.42 15.55 5.54
CA THR A 112 0.70 16.35 6.52
C THR A 112 1.35 16.38 7.90
N ALA A 113 2.32 15.51 8.18
CA ALA A 113 2.81 15.25 9.53
C ALA A 113 1.67 14.98 10.54
N GLY A 114 0.54 14.45 10.04
CA GLY A 114 -0.68 14.19 10.80
C GLY A 114 -1.55 15.42 11.09
N SER A 115 -1.18 16.61 10.61
CA SER A 115 -1.87 17.87 10.90
C SER A 115 -2.88 18.23 9.82
N THR A 116 -4.13 18.54 10.21
CA THR A 116 -5.16 19.04 9.31
C THR A 116 -4.78 20.36 8.63
N ALA A 117 -3.91 21.16 9.24
CA ALA A 117 -3.38 22.39 8.64
C ALA A 117 -2.57 22.12 7.35
N LEU A 118 -2.08 20.90 7.16
CA LEU A 118 -1.26 20.50 6.01
C LEU A 118 -1.95 19.53 5.06
N ILE A 119 -3.28 19.36 5.13
CA ILE A 119 -4.03 18.46 4.24
C ILE A 119 -3.77 18.76 2.75
N GLY A 120 -3.57 20.03 2.38
CA GLY A 120 -3.27 20.42 1.00
C GLY A 120 -1.77 20.47 0.66
N ASN A 121 -0.88 20.05 1.55
CA ASN A 121 0.56 20.17 1.36
C ASN A 121 1.11 19.12 0.38
N MET A 122 0.97 19.41 -0.91
CA MET A 122 1.51 18.60 -2.02
C MET A 122 2.93 19.07 -2.32
N THR A 123 3.94 18.40 -1.78
CA THR A 123 5.34 18.82 -1.86
C THR A 123 5.93 18.74 -3.27
N ARG A 124 5.38 17.87 -4.13
CA ARG A 124 5.79 17.63 -5.52
C ARG A 124 7.26 17.30 -5.71
N ARG A 125 7.92 16.88 -4.63
CA ARG A 125 9.31 16.43 -4.63
C ARG A 125 9.45 15.19 -3.77
N ASP A 126 10.41 14.35 -4.09
CA ASP A 126 10.79 13.23 -3.24
C ASP A 126 11.85 13.70 -2.22
N SER A 127 11.78 13.21 -1.00
CA SER A 127 12.94 13.24 -0.10
C SER A 127 14.06 12.37 -0.68
N PRO A 128 15.33 12.56 -0.31
CA PRO A 128 16.43 11.74 -0.81
C PRO A 128 16.20 10.24 -0.64
N LEU A 129 15.63 9.82 0.49
CA LEU A 129 15.24 8.43 0.74
C LEU A 129 14.22 7.93 -0.29
N VAL A 130 13.17 8.71 -0.55
CA VAL A 130 12.09 8.31 -1.48
C VAL A 130 12.61 8.31 -2.92
N ALA A 131 13.48 9.25 -3.29
CA ALA A 131 14.13 9.24 -4.59
C ALA A 131 14.92 7.93 -4.80
N SER A 132 15.74 7.53 -3.83
CA SER A 132 16.51 6.29 -3.88
C SER A 132 15.62 5.04 -3.96
N LEU A 133 14.53 4.97 -3.19
CA LEU A 133 13.57 3.88 -3.27
C LEU A 133 12.90 3.82 -4.65
N ARG A 134 12.53 4.95 -5.20
CA ARG A 134 11.91 5.03 -6.53
C ARG A 134 12.87 4.63 -7.64
N ASP A 135 14.12 5.07 -7.57
CA ASP A 135 15.17 4.69 -8.54
C ASP A 135 15.42 3.17 -8.48
N SER A 136 15.29 2.57 -7.31
CA SER A 136 15.33 1.12 -7.14
C SER A 136 14.08 0.39 -7.68
N GLY A 137 13.04 1.13 -8.09
CA GLY A 137 11.79 0.57 -8.62
C GLY A 137 10.74 0.24 -7.54
N ALA A 138 10.98 0.56 -6.28
CA ALA A 138 9.98 0.40 -5.23
C ALA A 138 8.75 1.29 -5.46
N ILE A 139 7.58 0.82 -5.04
CA ILE A 139 6.30 1.47 -5.27
C ILE A 139 5.82 2.14 -3.99
N VAL A 140 5.67 3.46 -4.01
CA VAL A 140 5.01 4.17 -2.91
C VAL A 140 3.53 3.80 -2.91
N LEU A 141 3.13 2.98 -1.92
CA LEU A 141 1.76 2.49 -1.77
C LEU A 141 0.84 3.53 -1.13
N GLY A 142 1.38 4.38 -0.26
CA GLY A 142 0.62 5.40 0.45
C GLY A 142 1.38 6.01 1.62
N LYS A 143 0.64 6.73 2.47
CA LYS A 143 1.15 7.39 3.66
C LYS A 143 0.62 6.72 4.93
N ALA A 144 1.55 6.29 5.79
CA ALA A 144 1.23 5.73 7.09
C ALA A 144 0.94 6.83 8.12
N ASN A 145 -0.03 6.58 8.98
CA ASN A 145 -0.36 7.47 10.10
C ASN A 145 0.80 7.55 11.11
N LEU A 146 0.79 8.59 11.93
CA LEU A 146 1.85 8.88 12.89
C LEU A 146 1.28 9.64 14.09
N SER A 147 2.07 9.72 15.16
CA SER A 147 1.83 10.73 16.20
C SER A 147 2.01 12.12 15.58
N GLN A 148 0.99 12.96 15.63
CA GLN A 148 1.01 14.29 15.01
C GLN A 148 2.25 15.07 15.43
N TRP A 149 3.00 15.61 14.45
CA TRP A 149 4.26 16.30 14.66
C TRP A 149 5.29 15.52 15.51
N ALA A 150 5.24 14.18 15.48
CA ALA A 150 6.09 13.30 16.30
C ALA A 150 6.03 13.64 17.81
N ASN A 151 4.90 14.14 18.28
CA ASN A 151 4.62 14.53 19.67
C ASN A 151 5.39 15.77 20.20
N PHE A 152 6.23 16.42 19.40
CA PHE A 152 7.09 17.48 19.94
C PHE A 152 6.33 18.77 20.32
N ARG A 153 5.09 18.94 19.88
CA ARG A 153 4.28 20.16 20.10
C ARG A 153 3.43 20.14 21.37
N SER A 154 3.45 19.09 22.13
CA SER A 154 2.60 18.96 23.32
C SER A 154 3.29 18.14 24.39
N SER A 155 3.21 18.58 25.63
CA SER A 155 3.59 17.79 26.80
C SER A 155 2.56 16.72 27.18
N HIS A 156 1.36 16.76 26.59
CA HIS A 156 0.25 15.83 26.84
C HIS A 156 -0.22 15.17 25.54
N SER A 157 0.71 14.88 24.61
CA SER A 157 0.40 14.23 23.36
C SER A 157 0.04 12.76 23.56
N VAL A 158 -0.80 12.25 22.66
CA VAL A 158 -1.15 10.83 22.59
C VAL A 158 -0.38 10.19 21.44
N SER A 159 0.48 9.22 21.78
CA SER A 159 1.24 8.49 20.76
C SER A 159 0.31 7.74 19.81
N GLY A 160 0.64 7.77 18.52
CA GLY A 160 -0.18 7.15 17.47
C GLY A 160 -1.43 7.94 17.09
N TRP A 161 -1.68 9.11 17.66
CA TRP A 161 -2.83 9.95 17.29
C TRP A 161 -2.43 11.08 16.35
N SER A 162 -3.27 11.32 15.34
CA SER A 162 -3.18 12.51 14.48
C SER A 162 -4.56 13.06 14.17
N SER A 163 -4.66 14.38 13.93
CA SER A 163 -5.93 15.01 13.56
C SER A 163 -6.42 14.59 12.16
N VAL A 164 -5.52 14.14 11.29
CA VAL A 164 -5.86 13.63 9.96
C VAL A 164 -6.25 12.16 9.99
N GLY A 165 -5.52 11.32 10.73
CA GLY A 165 -5.67 9.88 10.69
C GLY A 165 -6.44 9.26 11.86
N GLY A 166 -6.64 10.01 12.95
CA GLY A 166 -7.17 9.48 14.21
C GLY A 166 -6.12 8.66 14.98
N LEU A 167 -6.56 7.88 15.95
CA LEU A 167 -5.71 7.03 16.76
C LEU A 167 -5.41 5.70 16.04
N VAL A 168 -4.13 5.37 15.91
CA VAL A 168 -3.70 4.06 15.42
C VAL A 168 -3.91 3.02 16.51
N LYS A 169 -4.69 2.01 16.22
CA LYS A 169 -4.95 0.90 17.15
C LYS A 169 -3.87 -0.17 17.06
N ASN A 170 -3.61 -0.82 18.18
CA ASN A 170 -2.78 -2.01 18.20
C ASN A 170 -3.52 -3.18 17.54
N PRO A 171 -2.97 -3.82 16.49
CA PRO A 171 -3.67 -4.89 15.77
C PRO A 171 -3.86 -6.17 16.60
N HIS A 172 -3.11 -6.35 17.68
CA HIS A 172 -3.22 -7.50 18.57
C HIS A 172 -4.14 -7.24 19.76
N VAL A 173 -4.35 -5.95 20.15
CA VAL A 173 -5.17 -5.54 21.28
C VAL A 173 -5.89 -4.25 20.90
N LEU A 174 -7.05 -4.38 20.25
CA LEU A 174 -7.76 -3.30 19.56
C LEU A 174 -8.25 -2.15 20.45
N ASP A 175 -8.35 -2.34 21.75
CA ASP A 175 -8.69 -1.32 22.75
C ASP A 175 -7.49 -0.47 23.19
N ARG A 176 -6.29 -0.77 22.67
CA ARG A 176 -5.04 -0.05 22.94
C ARG A 176 -4.51 0.66 21.71
N GLN A 177 -3.76 1.72 21.95
CA GLN A 177 -2.97 2.40 20.92
C GLN A 177 -1.78 1.55 20.48
N ALA A 178 -1.29 1.79 19.27
CA ALA A 178 -0.18 1.02 18.69
C ALA A 178 1.20 1.35 19.27
N CYS A 179 1.32 2.47 20.02
CA CYS A 179 2.58 2.96 20.61
C CYS A 179 2.47 3.03 22.14
#